data_505f28dbacf972847ba1c3bb55e405a5
#
_entry.id   505f28dbacf972847ba1c3bb55e405a5
#
_cell.length_a   1.000
_cell.length_b   1.000
_cell.length_c   1.000
_cell.angle_alpha   90.00
_cell.angle_beta   90.00
_cell.angle_gamma   90.00
#
_symmetry.space_group_name_H-M   'P 1'
#
loop_
_entity.id
_entity.type
_entity.pdbx_description
1 polymer ?
#
loop_
_entity_poly.entity_id
_entity_poly.type
_entity_poly.pdbx_seq_one_letter_code
_entity_poly.pdbx_strand_id
1 'polypeptide(L)'
;MRFSDIRTQSIGYFLVDVSKIRKRFDELSAPTLKSGRLYKLASFTQHGTTSTLDHVIAVAYSSLAFAMNAGIKVDERALVRGALLHDYYLYDWHDHDAAPDNWHGFTHPRHALNNAREDFPDLTPVEEDIILHHMFPLVPIPPHTKEAWIVTTCDKACSTAETLTGNPYKKDSFSPKGFSTPESDFQGTTDNKSDAL
;
A
#
# COMPACT_ATOMS: atom_id res chain seq x y z
N MET A 1 0.02 -57.25 7.57
CA MET A 1 0.74 -56.02 7.24
C MET A 1 -0.17 -54.88 7.66
N ARG A 2 0.11 -54.22 8.80
CA ARG A 2 -0.78 -53.22 9.39
C ARG A 2 -0.44 -51.85 8.83
N PHE A 3 -1.47 -51.13 8.39
CA PHE A 3 -1.39 -49.79 7.79
C PHE A 3 -1.09 -48.65 8.83
N SER A 4 -0.37 -48.98 9.91
CA SER A 4 -0.14 -48.07 11.05
C SER A 4 1.20 -47.32 11.04
N ASP A 5 2.04 -47.43 10.02
CA ASP A 5 3.40 -46.85 10.02
C ASP A 5 3.68 -45.83 8.92
N ILE A 6 2.65 -45.19 8.40
CA ILE A 6 2.87 -43.94 7.67
C ILE A 6 3.06 -42.84 8.71
N ARG A 7 4.32 -42.66 9.14
CA ARG A 7 4.72 -41.41 9.81
C ARG A 7 4.37 -40.26 8.88
N THR A 8 3.32 -39.55 9.25
CA THR A 8 3.02 -38.23 8.72
C THR A 8 4.24 -37.35 9.07
N GLN A 9 5.22 -37.28 8.18
CA GLN A 9 6.17 -36.21 8.23
C GLN A 9 5.31 -34.95 7.92
N SER A 10 4.91 -34.30 8.99
CA SER A 10 4.42 -32.93 8.92
C SER A 10 5.52 -32.15 8.21
N ILE A 11 5.28 -31.83 6.94
CA ILE A 11 6.01 -30.76 6.26
C ILE A 11 5.58 -29.51 7.04
N GLY A 12 6.33 -29.21 8.10
CA GLY A 12 6.19 -28.00 8.87
C GLY A 12 6.56 -26.85 7.94
N TYR A 13 5.58 -26.31 7.24
CA TYR A 13 5.68 -24.95 6.79
C TYR A 13 5.81 -24.12 8.07
N PHE A 14 7.03 -23.76 8.41
CA PHE A 14 7.30 -22.76 9.43
C PHE A 14 6.81 -21.43 8.86
N LEU A 15 5.51 -21.17 9.00
CA LEU A 15 4.99 -19.82 8.79
C LEU A 15 5.75 -18.93 9.78
N VAL A 16 6.27 -17.83 9.27
CA VAL A 16 6.93 -16.83 10.13
C VAL A 16 5.89 -16.33 11.12
N ASP A 17 6.28 -16.22 12.39
CA ASP A 17 5.41 -15.69 13.43
C ASP A 17 4.86 -14.32 13.03
N VAL A 18 3.55 -14.17 13.06
CA VAL A 18 2.83 -12.92 12.72
C VAL A 18 3.36 -11.74 13.54
N SER A 19 3.70 -11.97 14.82
CA SER A 19 4.27 -10.93 15.69
C SER A 19 5.63 -10.43 15.17
N LYS A 20 6.44 -11.32 14.60
CA LYS A 20 7.74 -10.98 14.00
C LYS A 20 7.56 -10.19 12.72
N ILE A 21 6.62 -10.60 11.85
CA ILE A 21 6.30 -9.85 10.63
C ILE A 21 5.82 -8.46 11.00
N ARG A 22 4.89 -8.37 11.97
CA ARG A 22 4.34 -7.08 12.42
C ARG A 22 5.42 -6.15 12.96
N LYS A 23 6.27 -6.64 13.85
CA LYS A 23 7.38 -5.85 14.39
C LYS A 23 8.28 -5.34 13.27
N ARG A 24 8.64 -6.20 12.33
CA ARG A 24 9.50 -5.84 11.20
C ARG A 24 8.85 -4.80 10.31
N PHE A 25 7.56 -4.96 10.04
CA PHE A 25 6.78 -3.99 9.27
C PHE A 25 6.73 -2.62 9.95
N ASP A 26 6.44 -2.57 11.27
CA ASP A 26 6.39 -1.33 12.03
C ASP A 26 7.73 -0.57 11.98
N GLU A 27 8.86 -1.29 12.07
CA GLU A 27 10.20 -0.72 11.96
C GLU A 27 10.47 -0.11 10.58
N LEU A 28 10.08 -0.82 9.50
CA LEU A 28 10.36 -0.42 8.13
C LEU A 28 9.42 0.67 7.62
N SER A 29 8.15 0.64 8.02
CA SER A 29 7.11 1.55 7.54
C SER A 29 7.12 2.90 8.25
N ALA A 30 7.50 2.94 9.53
CA ALA A 30 7.40 4.13 10.38
C ALA A 30 8.09 5.38 9.82
N PRO A 31 9.29 5.32 9.21
CA PRO A 31 9.91 6.51 8.62
C PRO A 31 9.07 7.11 7.49
N THR A 32 8.55 6.27 6.59
CA THR A 32 7.75 6.70 5.44
C THR A 32 6.40 7.25 5.86
N LEU A 33 5.71 6.56 6.79
CA LEU A 33 4.39 6.98 7.30
C LEU A 33 4.43 8.33 8.04
N LYS A 34 5.57 8.69 8.64
CA LYS A 34 5.76 9.96 9.36
C LYS A 34 6.26 11.09 8.47
N SER A 35 6.57 10.80 7.22
CA SER A 35 7.18 11.74 6.27
C SER A 35 6.27 12.02 5.09
N GLY A 36 6.52 13.14 4.41
CA GLY A 36 5.77 13.50 3.22
C GLY A 36 4.30 13.79 3.48
N ARG A 37 3.52 13.60 2.43
CA ARG A 37 2.07 13.88 2.40
C ARG A 37 1.23 12.59 2.46
N LEU A 38 1.80 11.48 2.96
CA LEU A 38 1.14 10.15 2.92
C LEU A 38 -0.21 10.15 3.67
N TYR A 39 -0.32 10.94 4.75
CA TYR A 39 -1.56 11.08 5.52
C TYR A 39 -2.75 11.56 4.66
N LYS A 40 -2.50 12.30 3.56
CA LYS A 40 -3.56 12.75 2.66
C LYS A 40 -4.30 11.60 1.98
N LEU A 41 -3.65 10.45 1.83
CA LEU A 41 -4.27 9.26 1.25
C LEU A 41 -5.45 8.73 2.07
N ALA A 42 -5.56 9.12 3.34
CA ALA A 42 -6.71 8.77 4.18
C ALA A 42 -8.03 9.42 3.72
N SER A 43 -7.96 10.55 3.01
CA SER A 43 -9.13 11.26 2.50
C SER A 43 -9.59 10.80 1.12
N PHE A 44 -8.82 9.95 0.44
CA PHE A 44 -9.17 9.43 -0.88
C PHE A 44 -9.69 8.00 -0.77
N THR A 45 -10.76 7.69 -1.50
CA THR A 45 -11.29 6.32 -1.59
C THR A 45 -10.54 5.55 -2.67
N GLN A 46 -10.11 4.32 -2.35
CA GLN A 46 -9.45 3.43 -3.32
C GLN A 46 -10.46 2.47 -3.96
N HIS A 47 -11.02 1.56 -3.18
CA HIS A 47 -12.02 0.59 -3.61
C HIS A 47 -13.10 0.43 -2.55
N GLY A 48 -14.39 0.43 -2.94
CA GLY A 48 -15.51 0.27 -2.03
C GLY A 48 -15.54 1.35 -0.95
N THR A 49 -15.21 0.99 0.29
CA THR A 49 -15.10 1.92 1.45
C THR A 49 -13.69 1.95 2.04
N THR A 50 -12.70 1.42 1.33
CA THR A 50 -11.29 1.42 1.74
C THR A 50 -10.64 2.72 1.32
N SER A 51 -9.95 3.39 2.25
CA SER A 51 -9.14 4.55 1.90
C SER A 51 -7.87 4.11 1.15
N THR A 52 -7.31 5.02 0.32
CA THR A 52 -6.03 4.75 -0.35
C THR A 52 -4.92 4.50 0.67
N LEU A 53 -4.96 5.15 1.85
CA LEU A 53 -3.99 4.89 2.91
C LEU A 53 -4.09 3.46 3.46
N ASP A 54 -5.30 2.97 3.77
CA ASP A 54 -5.50 1.60 4.25
C ASP A 54 -5.03 0.58 3.21
N HIS A 55 -5.32 0.86 1.93
CA HIS A 55 -4.89 0.03 0.81
C HIS A 55 -3.36 -0.08 0.74
N VAL A 56 -2.64 1.03 0.66
CA VAL A 56 -1.16 0.98 0.54
C VAL A 56 -0.50 0.33 1.76
N ILE A 57 -1.06 0.51 2.96
CA ILE A 57 -0.58 -0.16 4.18
C ILE A 57 -0.81 -1.68 4.08
N ALA A 58 -2.00 -2.11 3.63
CA ALA A 58 -2.32 -3.52 3.46
C ALA A 58 -1.43 -4.20 2.40
N VAL A 59 -1.20 -3.53 1.27
CA VAL A 59 -0.30 -4.01 0.21
C VAL A 59 1.12 -4.15 0.73
N ALA A 60 1.63 -3.14 1.44
CA ALA A 60 3.00 -3.16 1.98
C ALA A 60 3.18 -4.26 3.03
N TYR A 61 2.22 -4.43 3.96
CA TYR A 61 2.26 -5.51 4.94
C TYR A 61 2.19 -6.88 4.27
N SER A 62 1.27 -7.07 3.32
CA SER A 62 1.08 -8.34 2.61
C SER A 62 2.31 -8.71 1.79
N SER A 63 2.97 -7.73 1.15
CA SER A 63 4.20 -7.93 0.39
C SER A 63 5.36 -8.39 1.27
N LEU A 64 5.55 -7.75 2.43
CA LEU A 64 6.57 -8.17 3.40
C LEU A 64 6.26 -9.57 3.95
N ALA A 65 5.01 -9.82 4.34
CA ALA A 65 4.57 -11.11 4.86
C ALA A 65 4.78 -12.23 3.83
N PHE A 66 4.45 -11.97 2.58
CA PHE A 66 4.67 -12.92 1.48
C PHE A 66 6.16 -13.23 1.31
N ALA A 67 7.01 -12.21 1.21
CA ALA A 67 8.45 -12.40 1.04
C ALA A 67 9.07 -13.19 2.20
N MET A 68 8.71 -12.85 3.45
CA MET A 68 9.20 -13.53 4.65
C MET A 68 8.75 -14.99 4.73
N ASN A 69 7.45 -15.27 4.48
CA ASN A 69 6.91 -16.63 4.54
C ASN A 69 7.42 -17.52 3.41
N ALA A 70 7.64 -16.95 2.22
CA ALA A 70 8.19 -17.66 1.07
C ALA A 70 9.74 -17.80 1.12
N GLY A 71 10.39 -17.16 2.10
CA GLY A 71 11.86 -17.17 2.20
C GLY A 71 12.56 -16.45 1.04
N ILE A 72 11.87 -15.51 0.39
CA ILE A 72 12.42 -14.75 -0.74
C ILE A 72 13.30 -13.63 -0.18
N LYS A 73 14.57 -13.63 -0.55
CA LYS A 73 15.51 -12.56 -0.18
C LYS A 73 15.22 -11.32 -1.01
N VAL A 74 14.77 -10.25 -0.37
CA VAL A 74 14.42 -8.95 -0.96
C VAL A 74 15.14 -7.83 -0.23
N ASP A 75 15.22 -6.66 -0.85
CA ASP A 75 15.43 -5.41 -0.10
C ASP A 75 14.12 -5.05 0.61
N GLU A 76 14.00 -5.47 1.89
CA GLU A 76 12.78 -5.26 2.68
C GLU A 76 12.41 -3.77 2.83
N ARG A 77 13.42 -2.89 2.90
CA ARG A 77 13.19 -1.44 2.99
C ARG A 77 12.56 -0.92 1.70
N ALA A 78 13.18 -1.25 0.56
CA ALA A 78 12.67 -0.83 -0.74
C ALA A 78 11.29 -1.45 -1.02
N LEU A 79 11.07 -2.73 -0.66
CA LEU A 79 9.79 -3.40 -0.80
C LEU A 79 8.68 -2.67 -0.04
N VAL A 80 8.90 -2.38 1.26
CA VAL A 80 7.87 -1.74 2.11
C VAL A 80 7.68 -0.29 1.71
N ARG A 81 8.75 0.50 1.50
CA ARG A 81 8.63 1.91 1.11
C ARG A 81 8.01 2.05 -0.28
N GLY A 82 8.46 1.27 -1.26
CA GLY A 82 7.88 1.27 -2.59
C GLY A 82 6.39 0.90 -2.60
N ALA A 83 6.01 -0.12 -1.80
CA ALA A 83 4.60 -0.49 -1.66
C ALA A 83 3.75 0.58 -0.96
N LEU A 84 4.29 1.32 0.03
CA LEU A 84 3.58 2.44 0.63
C LEU A 84 3.40 3.63 -0.33
N LEU A 85 4.25 3.73 -1.34
CA LEU A 85 4.27 4.86 -2.28
C LEU A 85 3.70 4.52 -3.67
N HIS A 86 3.29 3.25 -3.93
CA HIS A 86 2.87 2.87 -5.28
C HIS A 86 1.65 3.66 -5.78
N ASP A 87 0.74 4.03 -4.87
CA ASP A 87 -0.47 4.84 -5.12
C ASP A 87 -0.38 6.26 -4.51
N TYR A 88 0.82 6.85 -4.52
CA TYR A 88 1.06 8.19 -3.97
C TYR A 88 0.70 9.32 -4.95
N TYR A 89 -0.48 9.21 -5.60
CA TYR A 89 -0.93 10.15 -6.64
C TYR A 89 -1.54 11.44 -6.10
N LEU A 90 -2.01 11.50 -4.83
CA LEU A 90 -2.41 12.70 -4.07
C LEU A 90 -3.59 13.51 -4.65
N TYR A 91 -4.54 12.87 -5.31
CA TYR A 91 -5.79 13.47 -5.77
C TYR A 91 -6.94 12.47 -5.63
N ASP A 92 -8.20 12.95 -5.62
CA ASP A 92 -9.37 12.07 -5.70
C ASP A 92 -9.65 11.73 -7.16
N TRP A 93 -9.41 10.49 -7.55
CA TRP A 93 -9.63 10.04 -8.93
C TRP A 93 -11.13 9.85 -9.27
N HIS A 94 -12.02 9.87 -8.27
CA HIS A 94 -13.47 9.88 -8.48
C HIS A 94 -14.01 11.31 -8.75
N ASP A 95 -13.23 12.33 -8.42
CA ASP A 95 -13.54 13.72 -8.72
C ASP A 95 -12.86 14.11 -10.05
N HIS A 96 -13.66 14.20 -11.10
CA HIS A 96 -13.19 14.53 -12.44
C HIS A 96 -12.54 15.93 -12.54
N ASP A 97 -12.92 16.84 -11.63
CA ASP A 97 -12.34 18.19 -11.60
C ASP A 97 -10.99 18.22 -10.87
N ALA A 98 -10.77 17.28 -9.94
CA ALA A 98 -9.53 17.16 -9.18
C ALA A 98 -8.51 16.24 -9.87
N ALA A 99 -8.98 15.26 -10.68
CA ALA A 99 -8.10 14.34 -11.39
C ALA A 99 -7.39 15.07 -12.55
N PRO A 100 -6.06 14.91 -12.71
CA PRO A 100 -5.29 15.60 -13.76
C PRO A 100 -5.64 15.13 -15.18
N ASP A 101 -6.27 13.95 -15.30
CA ASP A 101 -6.74 13.40 -16.57
C ASP A 101 -7.79 12.31 -16.36
N ASN A 102 -8.45 11.89 -17.46
CA ASN A 102 -9.49 10.85 -17.43
C ASN A 102 -8.91 9.43 -17.58
N TRP A 103 -7.58 9.26 -17.54
CA TRP A 103 -6.88 7.99 -17.76
C TRP A 103 -6.21 7.48 -16.49
N HIS A 104 -6.80 7.73 -15.31
CA HIS A 104 -6.23 7.40 -14.00
C HIS A 104 -5.56 6.02 -13.96
N GLY A 105 -6.25 4.97 -14.44
CA GLY A 105 -5.70 3.61 -14.43
C GLY A 105 -4.36 3.45 -15.16
N PHE A 106 -4.04 4.32 -16.12
CA PHE A 106 -2.80 4.27 -16.89
C PHE A 106 -1.78 5.31 -16.44
N THR A 107 -2.22 6.40 -15.86
CA THR A 107 -1.39 7.58 -15.59
C THR A 107 -0.99 7.75 -14.12
N HIS A 108 -1.80 7.22 -13.17
CA HIS A 108 -1.52 7.39 -11.74
C HIS A 108 -0.15 6.84 -11.30
N PRO A 109 0.44 5.77 -11.89
CA PRO A 109 1.79 5.35 -11.48
C PRO A 109 2.85 6.43 -11.71
N ARG A 110 2.68 7.21 -12.79
CA ARG A 110 3.59 8.33 -13.10
C ARG A 110 3.36 9.51 -12.16
N HIS A 111 2.10 9.82 -11.83
CA HIS A 111 1.78 10.84 -10.82
C HIS A 111 2.30 10.46 -9.45
N ALA A 112 2.11 9.20 -9.05
CA ALA A 112 2.65 8.66 -7.80
C ALA A 112 4.18 8.77 -7.74
N LEU A 113 4.88 8.40 -8.82
CA LEU A 113 6.33 8.49 -8.89
C LEU A 113 6.83 9.95 -8.81
N ASN A 114 6.16 10.89 -9.50
CA ASN A 114 6.54 12.30 -9.44
C ASN A 114 6.39 12.86 -8.03
N ASN A 115 5.26 12.61 -7.37
CA ASN A 115 5.03 13.03 -5.98
C ASN A 115 6.02 12.37 -5.00
N ALA A 116 6.31 11.07 -5.23
CA ALA A 116 7.26 10.35 -4.41
C ALA A 116 8.69 10.91 -4.53
N ARG A 117 9.13 11.28 -5.73
CA ARG A 117 10.44 11.92 -5.95
C ARG A 117 10.54 13.30 -5.32
N GLU A 118 9.44 14.04 -5.28
CA GLU A 118 9.38 15.35 -4.62
C GLU A 118 9.57 15.23 -3.11
N ASP A 119 8.85 14.31 -2.47
CA ASP A 119 8.84 14.17 -0.99
C ASP A 119 9.97 13.25 -0.47
N PHE A 120 10.48 12.35 -1.32
CA PHE A 120 11.51 11.35 -0.98
C PHE A 120 12.62 11.37 -2.05
N PRO A 121 13.51 12.35 -2.04
CA PRO A 121 14.55 12.51 -3.07
C PRO A 121 15.61 11.39 -3.07
N ASP A 122 15.58 10.52 -2.06
CA ASP A 122 16.47 9.36 -1.89
C ASP A 122 15.85 8.04 -2.41
N LEU A 123 14.80 8.11 -3.27
CA LEU A 123 14.20 6.92 -3.87
C LEU A 123 15.26 6.09 -4.61
N THR A 124 15.18 4.77 -4.38
CA THR A 124 16.03 3.81 -5.08
C THR A 124 15.41 3.38 -6.42
N PRO A 125 16.19 2.88 -7.39
CA PRO A 125 15.65 2.33 -8.63
C PRO A 125 14.65 1.18 -8.41
N VAL A 126 14.76 0.41 -7.32
CA VAL A 126 13.82 -0.67 -6.97
C VAL A 126 12.47 -0.08 -6.56
N GLU A 127 12.46 0.98 -5.78
CA GLU A 127 11.23 1.67 -5.35
C GLU A 127 10.54 2.35 -6.53
N GLU A 128 11.31 2.96 -7.44
CA GLU A 128 10.77 3.53 -8.67
C GLU A 128 10.14 2.48 -9.58
N ASP A 129 10.78 1.30 -9.71
CA ASP A 129 10.23 0.17 -10.46
C ASP A 129 8.90 -0.32 -9.86
N ILE A 130 8.83 -0.44 -8.52
CA ILE A 130 7.57 -0.77 -7.81
C ILE A 130 6.48 0.24 -8.17
N ILE A 131 6.75 1.52 -7.98
CA ILE A 131 5.75 2.59 -8.18
C ILE A 131 5.29 2.64 -9.65
N LEU A 132 6.23 2.58 -10.60
CA LEU A 132 5.92 2.81 -12.00
C LEU A 132 5.24 1.62 -12.68
N HIS A 133 5.51 0.38 -12.24
CA HIS A 133 5.10 -0.82 -12.98
C HIS A 133 4.08 -1.69 -12.24
N HIS A 134 3.56 -1.26 -11.06
CA HIS A 134 2.57 -2.05 -10.32
C HIS A 134 1.27 -2.30 -11.10
N MET A 135 0.94 -1.45 -12.08
CA MET A 135 -0.28 -1.61 -12.89
C MET A 135 -0.18 -2.66 -14.01
N PHE A 136 0.94 -3.38 -14.11
CA PHE A 136 0.99 -4.51 -15.04
C PHE A 136 -0.12 -5.55 -14.71
N PRO A 137 -0.82 -6.15 -15.70
CA PRO A 137 -0.65 -6.02 -17.15
C PRO A 137 -1.49 -4.90 -17.80
N LEU A 138 -2.27 -4.11 -17.05
CA LEU A 138 -3.06 -3.01 -17.62
C LEU A 138 -2.13 -2.00 -18.35
N VAL A 139 -1.04 -1.61 -17.70
CA VAL A 139 0.08 -0.95 -18.35
C VAL A 139 1.04 -2.04 -18.84
N PRO A 140 1.33 -2.15 -20.15
CA PRO A 140 1.98 -3.34 -20.72
C PRO A 140 3.50 -3.40 -20.49
N ILE A 141 4.03 -2.64 -19.53
CA ILE A 141 5.44 -2.67 -19.13
C ILE A 141 5.54 -3.49 -17.84
N PRO A 142 6.18 -4.67 -17.87
CA PRO A 142 6.25 -5.53 -16.70
C PRO A 142 7.22 -4.99 -15.64
N PRO A 143 7.03 -5.35 -14.36
CA PRO A 143 8.03 -5.12 -13.32
C PRO A 143 9.38 -5.76 -13.66
N HIS A 144 10.48 -5.09 -13.30
CA HIS A 144 11.84 -5.56 -13.59
C HIS A 144 12.49 -6.24 -12.38
N THR A 145 12.05 -5.89 -11.16
CA THR A 145 12.59 -6.42 -9.92
C THR A 145 11.62 -7.42 -9.28
N LYS A 146 12.15 -8.34 -8.46
CA LYS A 146 11.31 -9.28 -7.70
C LYS A 146 10.44 -8.56 -6.68
N GLU A 147 10.92 -7.47 -6.11
CA GLU A 147 10.18 -6.60 -5.21
C GLU A 147 8.94 -6.02 -5.91
N ALA A 148 9.10 -5.49 -7.12
CA ALA A 148 8.01 -4.94 -7.91
C ALA A 148 7.00 -6.03 -8.32
N TRP A 149 7.44 -7.25 -8.66
CA TRP A 149 6.54 -8.38 -8.92
C TRP A 149 5.73 -8.78 -7.68
N ILE A 150 6.35 -8.80 -6.50
CA ILE A 150 5.68 -9.11 -5.23
C ILE A 150 4.60 -8.06 -4.96
N VAL A 151 4.94 -6.76 -5.04
CA VAL A 151 3.99 -5.67 -4.80
C VAL A 151 2.85 -5.72 -5.79
N THR A 152 3.13 -5.84 -7.10
CA THR A 152 2.10 -5.98 -8.15
C THR A 152 1.11 -7.10 -7.85
N THR A 153 1.62 -8.26 -7.41
CA THR A 153 0.78 -9.42 -7.08
C THR A 153 -0.08 -9.17 -5.84
N CYS A 154 0.53 -8.62 -4.78
CA CYS A 154 -0.18 -8.31 -3.53
C CYS A 154 -1.21 -7.19 -3.72
N ASP A 155 -0.90 -6.17 -4.52
CA ASP A 155 -1.82 -5.11 -4.89
C ASP A 155 -3.08 -5.67 -5.55
N LYS A 156 -2.94 -6.52 -6.58
CA LYS A 156 -4.09 -7.16 -7.25
C LYS A 156 -4.92 -8.01 -6.29
N ALA A 157 -4.28 -8.73 -5.37
CA ALA A 157 -4.98 -9.53 -4.35
C ALA A 157 -5.75 -8.64 -3.37
N CYS A 158 -5.14 -7.56 -2.86
CA CYS A 158 -5.78 -6.60 -1.96
C CYS A 158 -6.95 -5.88 -2.66
N SER A 159 -6.74 -5.32 -3.85
CA SER A 159 -7.78 -4.64 -4.65
C SER A 159 -8.98 -5.55 -4.93
N THR A 160 -8.72 -6.83 -5.24
CA THR A 160 -9.79 -7.81 -5.45
C THR A 160 -10.59 -8.06 -4.17
N ALA A 161 -9.92 -8.25 -3.03
CA ALA A 161 -10.58 -8.44 -1.73
C ALA A 161 -11.41 -7.21 -1.35
N GLU A 162 -10.87 -6.01 -1.52
CA GLU A 162 -11.54 -4.74 -1.23
C GLU A 162 -12.78 -4.53 -2.08
N THR A 163 -12.70 -4.83 -3.38
CA THR A 163 -13.83 -4.73 -4.30
C THR A 163 -14.95 -5.70 -3.94
N LEU A 164 -14.61 -6.93 -3.53
CA LEU A 164 -15.60 -7.97 -3.22
C LEU A 164 -16.22 -7.82 -1.83
N THR A 165 -15.50 -7.28 -0.85
CA THR A 165 -15.91 -7.26 0.56
C THR A 165 -16.13 -5.87 1.15
N GLY A 166 -15.84 -4.82 0.41
CA GLY A 166 -15.76 -3.45 0.89
C GLY A 166 -14.42 -3.18 1.57
N ASN A 167 -14.44 -2.75 2.86
CA ASN A 167 -13.20 -2.58 3.61
C ASN A 167 -12.91 -3.79 4.50
N PRO A 168 -12.05 -4.75 4.07
CA PRO A 168 -11.73 -5.95 4.85
C PRO A 168 -10.88 -5.64 6.09
N TYR A 169 -10.33 -4.44 6.22
CA TYR A 169 -9.35 -4.07 7.25
C TYR A 169 -9.97 -3.42 8.49
N LYS A 170 -11.28 -3.12 8.50
CA LYS A 170 -11.96 -2.40 9.60
C LYS A 170 -11.87 -3.07 10.98
N LYS A 171 -11.65 -4.38 11.04
CA LYS A 171 -11.63 -5.14 12.31
C LYS A 171 -10.23 -5.33 12.89
N ASP A 172 -9.21 -5.37 12.04
CA ASP A 172 -7.83 -5.60 12.45
C ASP A 172 -7.01 -4.44 11.90
N SER A 173 -6.93 -3.35 12.65
CA SER A 173 -6.20 -2.18 12.20
C SER A 173 -4.77 -2.56 11.84
N PHE A 174 -4.48 -2.65 10.53
CA PHE A 174 -3.13 -2.75 9.99
C PHE A 174 -2.33 -1.48 10.24
N SER A 175 -2.97 -0.43 10.78
CA SER A 175 -2.29 0.80 11.15
C SER A 175 -1.13 0.51 12.10
N PRO A 176 0.08 0.94 11.77
CA PRO A 176 1.23 0.82 12.65
C PRO A 176 0.93 1.47 14.00
N LYS A 177 1.39 0.86 15.10
CA LYS A 177 1.20 1.43 16.44
C LYS A 177 1.77 2.85 16.48
N GLY A 178 0.93 3.82 16.83
CA GLY A 178 1.29 5.23 16.95
C GLY A 178 1.09 6.06 15.67
N PHE A 179 0.50 5.51 14.62
CA PHE A 179 -0.01 6.29 13.50
C PHE A 179 -1.46 6.69 13.81
N SER A 180 -1.66 7.93 14.24
CA SER A 180 -2.97 8.58 14.26
C SER A 180 -2.99 9.57 13.09
N THR A 181 -3.98 9.45 12.22
CA THR A 181 -4.28 10.52 11.27
C THR A 181 -4.53 11.79 12.06
N PRO A 182 -3.97 12.94 11.67
CA PRO A 182 -4.29 14.20 12.32
C PRO A 182 -5.77 14.51 12.09
N GLU A 183 -6.64 14.15 13.02
CA GLU A 183 -8.08 14.47 12.98
C GLU A 183 -8.35 15.97 13.22
N SER A 184 -7.33 16.82 13.46
CA SER A 184 -7.53 18.14 14.00
C SER A 184 -7.34 19.31 13.04
N ASP A 185 -6.83 19.13 11.83
CA ASP A 185 -6.52 20.27 10.96
C ASP A 185 -7.52 20.51 9.81
N PHE A 186 -8.60 19.73 9.74
CA PHE A 186 -9.66 19.92 8.75
C PHE A 186 -10.95 20.51 9.36
N GLN A 187 -10.83 21.55 10.21
CA GLN A 187 -11.94 22.46 10.42
C GLN A 187 -11.82 23.55 9.35
N GLY A 188 -12.52 23.30 8.24
CA GLY A 188 -12.69 24.26 7.17
C GLY A 188 -13.22 25.58 7.73
N THR A 189 -12.57 26.64 7.36
CA THR A 189 -13.08 28.00 7.42
C THR A 189 -14.37 28.07 6.62
N THR A 190 -15.49 27.84 7.28
CA THR A 190 -16.78 28.33 6.80
C THR A 190 -16.76 29.84 7.03
N ASP A 191 -16.27 30.58 6.06
CA ASP A 191 -16.48 32.03 6.03
C ASP A 191 -17.96 32.29 5.87
N ASN A 192 -18.51 32.68 6.99
CA ASN A 192 -19.82 33.24 7.17
C ASN A 192 -19.88 34.59 6.41
N LYS A 193 -20.47 34.61 5.23
CA LYS A 193 -20.95 35.84 4.58
C LYS A 193 -22.47 35.90 4.69
N SER A 194 -22.93 36.26 5.87
CA SER A 194 -24.19 36.98 6.03
C SER A 194 -23.89 38.27 6.77
N ASP A 195 -24.50 39.32 6.27
CA ASP A 195 -24.66 40.69 6.80
C ASP A 195 -23.73 41.76 6.19
N ALA A 196 -24.36 42.46 5.20
CA ALA A 196 -24.56 43.90 5.29
C ALA A 196 -25.30 44.42 4.05
N LEU A 197 -26.58 44.84 4.28
CA LEU A 197 -27.34 45.96 3.72
C LEU A 197 -27.15 46.28 2.24
#